data_1c94ca4693652e9f7a6865757215b040
#
_entry.id   1c94ca4693652e9f7a6865757215b040
#
_cell.length_a   1.000
_cell.length_b   1.000
_cell.length_c   1.000
_cell.angle_alpha   90.00
_cell.angle_beta   90.00
_cell.angle_gamma   90.00
#
_symmetry.space_group_name_H-M   'P 1'
#
loop_
_entity.id
_entity.type
_entity.pdbx_description
1 polymer ?
#
loop_
_entity_poly.entity_id
_entity_poly.type
_entity_poly.pdbx_seq_one_letter_code
_entity_poly.pdbx_strand_id
1 'polypeptide(L)'
;ALNEVIEKYNESQPNVTAVPSYDSSGTLLAQIEEGAACDVFFSAAQKQMDTLQNDDQLVVDGTRHNVVNNQVVVITYKGSGTAVTGLENLKDAKNIAMADGSVPVGKYTRQALVNAGILDAVDDVSTIPTDVVSQALGGVEINECANVSAVKTQVAEGSNEVGTVYYSDTYGLEDKLDILQVVSYDLTGNVIYPIAQVKNDEADELEQKAALDFVNFVKSDAAKTIFDSYYFDTNVED
;
A
#
# COMPACT_ATOMS: atom_id res chain seq x y z
N ALA A 1 -11.41 4.05 -2.42
CA ALA A 1 -12.03 2.98 -1.61
C ALA A 1 -12.40 3.48 -0.21
N LEU A 2 -11.40 3.85 0.64
CA LEU A 2 -11.68 4.11 2.06
C LEU A 2 -12.68 5.27 2.28
N ASN A 3 -12.65 6.33 1.48
CA ASN A 3 -13.66 7.41 1.57
C ASN A 3 -15.09 6.87 1.35
N GLU A 4 -15.28 5.99 0.37
CA GLU A 4 -16.59 5.39 0.11
C GLU A 4 -17.01 4.41 1.24
N VAL A 5 -16.04 3.70 1.84
CA VAL A 5 -16.29 2.88 3.04
C VAL A 5 -16.74 3.77 4.21
N ILE A 6 -16.10 4.94 4.41
CA ILE A 6 -16.49 5.91 5.44
C ILE A 6 -17.89 6.47 5.16
N GLU A 7 -18.19 6.84 3.92
CA GLU A 7 -19.52 7.33 3.53
C GLU A 7 -20.58 6.25 3.82
N LYS A 8 -20.28 5.00 3.46
CA LYS A 8 -21.19 3.88 3.71
C LYS A 8 -21.39 3.59 5.21
N TYR A 9 -20.32 3.71 6.01
CA TYR A 9 -20.41 3.62 7.46
C TYR A 9 -21.32 4.71 8.05
N ASN A 10 -21.16 5.95 7.58
CA ASN A 10 -21.93 7.09 8.06
C ASN A 10 -23.44 6.98 7.76
N GLU A 11 -23.86 6.22 6.74
CA GLU A 11 -25.28 5.93 6.51
C GLU A 11 -25.91 5.20 7.72
N SER A 12 -25.16 4.34 8.39
CA SER A 12 -25.60 3.59 9.58
C SER A 12 -25.26 4.28 10.90
N GLN A 13 -24.25 5.14 10.90
CA GLN A 13 -23.73 5.87 12.07
C GLN A 13 -23.67 7.39 11.81
N PRO A 14 -24.81 8.06 11.65
CA PRO A 14 -24.85 9.47 11.23
C PRO A 14 -24.30 10.46 12.26
N ASN A 15 -24.07 10.00 13.50
CA ASN A 15 -23.51 10.83 14.57
C ASN A 15 -21.99 10.66 14.72
N VAL A 16 -21.34 9.83 13.89
CA VAL A 16 -19.91 9.64 13.88
C VAL A 16 -19.30 10.39 12.71
N THR A 17 -18.23 11.13 12.96
CA THR A 17 -17.43 11.79 11.93
C THR A 17 -16.05 11.14 11.88
N ALA A 18 -15.76 10.37 10.82
CA ALA A 18 -14.42 9.88 10.58
C ALA A 18 -13.60 10.91 9.80
N VAL A 19 -12.42 11.26 10.31
CA VAL A 19 -11.48 12.20 9.67
C VAL A 19 -10.23 11.43 9.23
N PRO A 20 -10.14 11.04 7.94
CA PRO A 20 -9.00 10.26 7.47
C PRO A 20 -7.76 11.12 7.24
N SER A 21 -6.59 10.58 7.59
CA SER A 21 -5.27 11.08 7.17
C SER A 21 -4.63 10.06 6.24
N TYR A 22 -4.07 10.52 5.12
CA TYR A 22 -3.50 9.66 4.09
C TYR A 22 -2.04 9.98 3.83
N ASP A 23 -1.18 8.99 4.08
CA ASP A 23 0.24 9.02 3.69
C ASP A 23 0.76 7.57 3.60
N SER A 24 2.07 7.40 3.41
CA SER A 24 2.68 6.07 3.51
C SER A 24 2.48 5.49 4.91
N SER A 25 2.31 4.16 5.01
CA SER A 25 2.12 3.51 6.31
C SER A 25 3.27 3.80 7.28
N GLY A 26 4.50 3.97 6.78
CA GLY A 26 5.66 4.32 7.60
C GLY A 26 5.57 5.75 8.14
N THR A 27 5.15 6.72 7.31
CA THR A 27 4.96 8.12 7.75
C THR A 27 3.87 8.22 8.82
N LEU A 28 2.74 7.52 8.60
CA LEU A 28 1.64 7.53 9.56
C LEU A 28 2.03 6.84 10.89
N LEU A 29 2.77 5.73 10.83
CA LEU A 29 3.31 5.06 12.01
C LEU A 29 4.19 6.02 12.82
N ALA A 30 5.15 6.68 12.16
CA ALA A 30 6.04 7.64 12.82
C ALA A 30 5.26 8.79 13.50
N GLN A 31 4.20 9.28 12.88
CA GLN A 31 3.34 10.30 13.50
C GLN A 31 2.64 9.79 14.74
N ILE A 32 2.16 8.53 14.74
CA ILE A 32 1.53 7.89 15.92
C ILE A 32 2.57 7.71 17.03
N GLU A 33 3.78 7.22 16.70
CA GLU A 33 4.90 7.09 17.64
C GLU A 33 5.31 8.44 18.25
N GLU A 34 5.20 9.53 17.50
CA GLU A 34 5.43 10.90 17.97
C GLU A 34 4.27 11.49 18.79
N GLY A 35 3.18 10.73 18.97
CA GLY A 35 2.04 11.10 19.80
C GLY A 35 0.89 11.79 19.06
N ALA A 36 0.81 11.66 17.73
CA ALA A 36 -0.38 12.13 17.01
C ALA A 36 -1.61 11.31 17.41
N ALA A 37 -2.73 11.99 17.70
CA ALA A 37 -4.00 11.34 18.01
C ALA A 37 -4.45 10.47 16.84
N CYS A 38 -4.72 9.19 17.12
CA CYS A 38 -5.15 8.21 16.14
C CYS A 38 -6.05 7.17 16.80
N ASP A 39 -7.26 6.99 16.28
CA ASP A 39 -8.22 6.02 16.81
C ASP A 39 -8.16 4.69 16.06
N VAL A 40 -7.85 4.74 14.75
CA VAL A 40 -7.79 3.56 13.87
C VAL A 40 -6.61 3.69 12.92
N PHE A 41 -5.77 2.66 12.85
CA PHE A 41 -4.69 2.57 11.87
C PHE A 41 -5.01 1.47 10.84
N PHE A 42 -4.96 1.84 9.56
CA PHE A 42 -5.14 0.94 8.43
C PHE A 42 -3.86 0.96 7.58
N SER A 43 -3.06 -0.08 7.69
CA SER A 43 -1.73 -0.15 7.09
C SER A 43 -1.74 -0.90 5.76
N ALA A 44 -0.92 -0.46 4.80
CA ALA A 44 -0.70 -1.16 3.53
C ALA A 44 0.32 -2.33 3.65
N ALA A 45 0.77 -2.67 4.85
CA ALA A 45 1.62 -3.83 5.12
C ALA A 45 1.54 -4.25 6.59
N GLN A 46 1.81 -5.54 6.84
CA GLN A 46 1.84 -6.10 8.19
C GLN A 46 2.95 -5.49 9.05
N LYS A 47 4.14 -5.20 8.48
CA LYS A 47 5.31 -4.72 9.21
C LYS A 47 5.01 -3.50 10.10
N GLN A 48 4.35 -2.47 9.57
CA GLN A 48 4.05 -1.27 10.33
C GLN A 48 3.02 -1.52 11.43
N MET A 49 2.06 -2.41 11.18
CA MET A 49 1.11 -2.85 12.20
C MET A 49 1.79 -3.71 13.28
N ASP A 50 2.77 -4.53 12.89
CA ASP A 50 3.56 -5.34 13.84
C ASP A 50 4.36 -4.44 14.78
N THR A 51 5.00 -3.39 14.28
CA THR A 51 5.69 -2.38 15.08
C THR A 51 4.72 -1.74 16.07
N LEU A 52 3.61 -1.18 15.57
CA LEU A 52 2.61 -0.51 16.41
C LEU A 52 2.04 -1.44 17.50
N GLN A 53 1.85 -2.72 17.20
CA GLN A 53 1.30 -3.68 18.15
C GLN A 53 2.33 -4.23 19.13
N ASN A 54 3.50 -4.66 18.65
CA ASN A 54 4.44 -5.46 19.43
C ASN A 54 5.51 -4.61 20.10
N ASP A 55 6.03 -3.59 19.38
CA ASP A 55 7.10 -2.75 19.89
C ASP A 55 6.53 -1.58 20.71
N ASP A 56 5.53 -0.87 20.18
CA ASP A 56 4.94 0.31 20.79
C ASP A 56 3.79 -0.04 21.74
N GLN A 57 3.16 -1.21 21.57
CA GLN A 57 2.01 -1.68 22.36
C GLN A 57 0.80 -0.73 22.30
N LEU A 58 0.63 -0.01 21.19
CA LEU A 58 -0.44 0.97 20.97
C LEU A 58 -1.70 0.38 20.34
N VAL A 59 -1.71 -0.87 19.88
CA VAL A 59 -2.92 -1.53 19.39
C VAL A 59 -3.79 -1.99 20.56
N VAL A 60 -5.10 -1.78 20.46
CA VAL A 60 -6.06 -2.33 21.43
C VAL A 60 -6.20 -3.84 21.21
N ASP A 61 -6.08 -4.63 22.26
CA ASP A 61 -6.07 -6.08 22.19
C ASP A 61 -7.33 -6.64 21.49
N GLY A 62 -7.13 -7.57 20.57
CA GLY A 62 -8.20 -8.27 19.84
C GLY A 62 -8.88 -7.45 18.75
N THR A 63 -8.38 -6.26 18.41
CA THR A 63 -8.98 -5.40 17.38
C THR A 63 -8.26 -5.43 16.03
N ARG A 64 -7.07 -6.08 15.97
CA ARG A 64 -6.34 -6.21 14.71
C ARG A 64 -6.98 -7.27 13.82
N HIS A 65 -7.22 -6.92 12.56
CA HIS A 65 -7.80 -7.79 11.54
C HIS A 65 -7.15 -7.58 10.18
N ASN A 66 -7.04 -8.65 9.40
CA ASN A 66 -6.70 -8.56 7.98
C ASN A 66 -7.96 -8.16 7.19
N VAL A 67 -7.86 -7.18 6.32
CA VAL A 67 -9.03 -6.62 5.60
C VAL A 67 -9.01 -6.99 4.13
N VAL A 68 -7.91 -6.68 3.44
CA VAL A 68 -7.76 -6.90 2.01
C VAL A 68 -6.35 -7.35 1.68
N ASN A 69 -6.22 -8.02 0.54
CA ASN A 69 -4.97 -8.25 -0.14
C ASN A 69 -4.86 -7.33 -1.36
N ASN A 70 -3.65 -7.05 -1.82
CA ASN A 70 -3.39 -6.25 -3.00
C ASN A 70 -2.27 -6.88 -3.82
N GLN A 71 -2.11 -6.47 -5.06
CA GLN A 71 -1.04 -6.95 -5.92
C GLN A 71 -0.19 -5.78 -6.42
N VAL A 72 1.11 -6.00 -6.51
CA VAL A 72 2.00 -5.09 -7.22
C VAL A 72 1.75 -5.24 -8.71
N VAL A 73 1.71 -4.14 -9.43
CA VAL A 73 1.61 -4.10 -10.89
C VAL A 73 2.73 -3.24 -11.46
N VAL A 74 3.20 -3.64 -12.65
CA VAL A 74 4.07 -2.80 -13.48
C VAL A 74 3.19 -2.02 -14.42
N ILE A 75 3.30 -0.70 -14.39
CA ILE A 75 2.49 0.23 -15.18
C ILE A 75 3.34 1.05 -16.14
N THR A 76 2.70 1.53 -17.20
CA THR A 76 3.23 2.56 -18.10
C THR A 76 2.11 3.55 -18.46
N TYR A 77 2.47 4.73 -18.96
CA TYR A 77 1.47 5.66 -19.46
C TYR A 77 0.95 5.24 -20.85
N LYS A 78 -0.29 5.57 -21.12
CA LYS A 78 -0.93 5.29 -22.43
C LYS A 78 -0.11 5.84 -23.59
N GLY A 79 0.19 4.96 -24.56
CA GLY A 79 0.92 5.36 -25.76
C GLY A 79 2.43 5.54 -25.54
N SER A 80 3.00 5.07 -24.46
CA SER A 80 4.44 5.12 -24.17
C SER A 80 5.29 4.45 -25.26
N GLY A 81 4.76 3.39 -25.86
CA GLY A 81 5.52 2.55 -26.80
C GLY A 81 6.69 1.82 -26.13
N THR A 82 6.62 1.61 -24.81
CA THR A 82 7.67 0.93 -24.04
C THR A 82 7.90 -0.49 -24.55
N ALA A 83 9.16 -0.94 -24.48
CA ALA A 83 9.52 -2.33 -24.73
C ALA A 83 9.33 -3.21 -23.47
N VAL A 84 9.09 -2.59 -22.29
CA VAL A 84 8.90 -3.31 -21.02
C VAL A 84 7.58 -4.05 -21.06
N THR A 85 7.61 -5.31 -20.64
CA THR A 85 6.43 -6.18 -20.50
C THR A 85 6.19 -6.64 -19.07
N GLY A 86 7.16 -6.42 -18.17
CA GLY A 86 7.07 -6.81 -16.77
C GLY A 86 8.40 -6.67 -16.03
N LEU A 87 8.47 -7.28 -14.83
CA LEU A 87 9.66 -7.23 -13.98
C LEU A 87 10.92 -7.74 -14.67
N GLU A 88 10.80 -8.82 -15.47
CA GLU A 88 11.93 -9.52 -16.08
C GLU A 88 12.73 -8.65 -17.05
N ASN A 89 12.09 -7.64 -17.64
CA ASN A 89 12.72 -6.74 -18.58
C ASN A 89 12.57 -5.25 -18.24
N LEU A 90 12.45 -4.92 -16.94
CA LEU A 90 12.48 -3.52 -16.47
C LEU A 90 13.73 -2.76 -16.91
N LYS A 91 14.84 -3.47 -17.11
CA LYS A 91 16.10 -2.92 -17.63
C LYS A 91 15.99 -2.28 -19.02
N ASP A 92 14.93 -2.61 -19.77
CA ASP A 92 14.69 -2.07 -21.11
C ASP A 92 13.92 -0.72 -21.07
N ALA A 93 13.52 -0.26 -19.87
CA ALA A 93 12.91 1.04 -19.69
C ALA A 93 13.92 2.18 -19.89
N LYS A 94 13.43 3.34 -20.31
CA LYS A 94 14.24 4.58 -20.34
C LYS A 94 14.52 5.09 -18.93
N ASN A 95 13.50 5.07 -18.09
CA ASN A 95 13.55 5.40 -16.67
C ASN A 95 12.38 4.77 -15.92
N ILE A 96 12.53 4.60 -14.62
CA ILE A 96 11.57 3.92 -13.75
C ILE A 96 11.20 4.83 -12.58
N ALA A 97 9.93 4.95 -12.25
CA ALA A 97 9.49 5.48 -10.95
C ALA A 97 9.30 4.31 -9.98
N MET A 98 9.95 4.36 -8.82
CA MET A 98 9.87 3.30 -7.81
C MET A 98 9.85 3.92 -6.41
N ALA A 99 8.99 3.41 -5.54
CA ALA A 99 8.98 3.87 -4.17
C ALA A 99 10.23 3.40 -3.40
N ASP A 100 10.65 4.19 -2.41
CA ASP A 100 11.69 3.81 -1.45
C ASP A 100 11.40 2.45 -0.80
N GLY A 101 12.45 1.74 -0.38
CA GLY A 101 12.31 0.41 0.22
C GLY A 101 11.54 0.39 1.54
N SER A 102 11.51 1.48 2.29
CA SER A 102 10.74 1.62 3.52
C SER A 102 9.23 1.75 3.27
N VAL A 103 8.85 2.16 2.06
CA VAL A 103 7.44 2.23 1.62
C VAL A 103 6.95 0.83 1.26
N PRO A 104 5.75 0.40 1.71
CA PRO A 104 5.26 -0.96 1.45
C PRO A 104 5.36 -1.42 -0.01
N VAL A 105 4.89 -0.64 -0.98
CA VAL A 105 4.99 -1.02 -2.40
C VAL A 105 6.44 -1.14 -2.87
N GLY A 106 7.34 -0.29 -2.38
CA GLY A 106 8.78 -0.35 -2.68
C GLY A 106 9.44 -1.60 -2.11
N LYS A 107 9.05 -2.01 -0.90
CA LYS A 107 9.45 -3.28 -0.28
C LYS A 107 8.98 -4.48 -1.09
N TYR A 108 7.68 -4.55 -1.44
CA TYR A 108 7.12 -5.65 -2.20
C TYR A 108 7.69 -5.73 -3.63
N THR A 109 8.00 -4.60 -4.25
CA THR A 109 8.70 -4.56 -5.54
C THR A 109 10.10 -5.19 -5.42
N ARG A 110 10.88 -4.82 -4.39
CA ARG A 110 12.21 -5.42 -4.14
C ARG A 110 12.11 -6.90 -3.84
N GLN A 111 11.11 -7.32 -3.05
CA GLN A 111 10.86 -8.75 -2.79
C GLN A 111 10.58 -9.51 -4.09
N ALA A 112 9.77 -8.95 -4.98
CA ALA A 112 9.49 -9.56 -6.27
C ALA A 112 10.75 -9.67 -7.15
N LEU A 113 11.61 -8.63 -7.15
CA LEU A 113 12.88 -8.65 -7.89
C LEU A 113 13.87 -9.69 -7.32
N VAL A 114 13.91 -9.86 -5.99
CA VAL A 114 14.71 -10.93 -5.35
C VAL A 114 14.18 -12.31 -5.74
N ASN A 115 12.89 -12.53 -5.61
CA ASN A 115 12.28 -13.83 -5.93
C ASN A 115 12.31 -14.16 -7.43
N ALA A 116 12.38 -13.14 -8.30
CA ALA A 116 12.63 -13.30 -9.73
C ALA A 116 14.11 -13.52 -10.08
N GLY A 117 15.02 -13.49 -9.10
CA GLY A 117 16.46 -13.67 -9.31
C GLY A 117 17.17 -12.48 -9.95
N ILE A 118 16.57 -11.30 -9.92
CA ILE A 118 17.14 -10.05 -10.45
C ILE A 118 17.99 -9.35 -9.39
N LEU A 119 17.59 -9.44 -8.12
CA LEU A 119 18.34 -8.95 -6.97
C LEU A 119 18.82 -10.10 -6.11
N ASP A 120 19.95 -9.90 -5.43
CA ASP A 120 20.46 -10.87 -4.46
C ASP A 120 19.55 -10.92 -3.23
N ALA A 121 19.43 -12.12 -2.62
CA ALA A 121 18.66 -12.31 -1.40
C ALA A 121 19.34 -11.63 -0.21
N VAL A 122 18.54 -10.95 0.60
CA VAL A 122 18.94 -10.31 1.87
C VAL A 122 17.91 -10.61 2.95
N ASP A 123 18.26 -10.43 4.21
CA ASP A 123 17.36 -10.68 5.34
C ASP A 123 16.15 -9.74 5.35
N ASP A 124 16.35 -8.47 5.03
CA ASP A 124 15.27 -7.47 4.89
C ASP A 124 15.41 -6.73 3.55
N VAL A 125 14.56 -7.07 2.60
CA VAL A 125 14.54 -6.46 1.26
C VAL A 125 14.25 -4.96 1.28
N SER A 126 13.63 -4.44 2.35
CA SER A 126 13.36 -3.01 2.48
C SER A 126 14.64 -2.18 2.61
N THR A 127 15.75 -2.80 2.97
CA THR A 127 17.05 -2.15 3.13
C THR A 127 17.86 -2.08 1.83
N ILE A 128 17.40 -2.71 0.73
CA ILE A 128 18.08 -2.65 -0.56
C ILE A 128 17.98 -1.23 -1.14
N PRO A 129 19.10 -0.50 -1.29
CA PRO A 129 19.08 0.86 -1.81
C PRO A 129 18.65 0.90 -3.29
N THR A 130 18.07 2.01 -3.71
CA THR A 130 17.58 2.18 -5.10
C THR A 130 18.71 2.15 -6.15
N ASP A 131 19.91 2.59 -5.80
CA ASP A 131 21.08 2.49 -6.68
C ASP A 131 21.53 1.02 -6.91
N VAL A 132 21.38 0.15 -5.92
CA VAL A 132 21.61 -1.30 -6.07
C VAL A 132 20.56 -1.90 -7.00
N VAL A 133 19.28 -1.51 -6.87
CA VAL A 133 18.23 -1.93 -7.80
C VAL A 133 18.55 -1.46 -9.22
N SER A 134 18.94 -0.19 -9.40
CA SER A 134 19.35 0.36 -10.69
C SER A 134 20.50 -0.45 -11.33
N GLN A 135 21.53 -0.74 -10.54
CA GLN A 135 22.69 -1.54 -11.03
C GLN A 135 22.27 -2.95 -11.48
N ALA A 136 21.42 -3.63 -10.71
CA ALA A 136 20.90 -4.94 -11.05
C ALA A 136 20.06 -4.92 -12.34
N LEU A 137 19.40 -3.80 -12.61
CA LEU A 137 18.64 -3.53 -13.85
C LEU A 137 19.51 -2.92 -14.96
N GLY A 138 20.85 -3.08 -14.90
CA GLY A 138 21.76 -2.64 -15.95
C GLY A 138 22.07 -1.13 -15.94
N GLY A 139 21.84 -0.46 -14.83
CA GLY A 139 22.10 0.98 -14.67
C GLY A 139 20.95 1.88 -15.16
N VAL A 140 19.73 1.34 -15.31
CA VAL A 140 18.58 2.15 -15.69
C VAL A 140 18.30 3.23 -14.63
N GLU A 141 17.97 4.43 -15.05
CA GLU A 141 17.62 5.52 -14.15
C GLU A 141 16.35 5.19 -13.37
N ILE A 142 16.43 5.27 -12.04
CA ILE A 142 15.29 5.08 -11.14
C ILE A 142 15.05 6.38 -10.36
N ASN A 143 13.88 6.96 -10.54
CA ASN A 143 13.40 8.08 -9.74
C ASN A 143 12.72 7.52 -8.49
N GLU A 144 13.42 7.64 -7.35
CA GLU A 144 12.90 7.22 -6.06
C GLU A 144 11.76 8.12 -5.59
N CYS A 145 10.68 7.52 -5.12
CA CYS A 145 9.47 8.22 -4.67
C CYS A 145 9.19 7.93 -3.19
N ALA A 146 8.76 8.95 -2.47
CA ALA A 146 8.42 8.86 -1.05
C ALA A 146 7.14 8.07 -0.76
N ASN A 147 6.27 7.86 -1.75
CA ASN A 147 5.03 7.09 -1.62
C ASN A 147 4.53 6.60 -2.98
N VAL A 148 3.54 5.69 -2.95
CA VAL A 148 2.96 5.10 -4.16
C VAL A 148 2.24 6.13 -5.05
N SER A 149 1.62 7.15 -4.45
CA SER A 149 0.92 8.20 -5.21
C SER A 149 1.88 9.00 -6.06
N ALA A 150 3.11 9.26 -5.58
CA ALA A 150 4.14 9.92 -6.35
C ALA A 150 4.59 9.07 -7.54
N VAL A 151 4.78 7.75 -7.37
CA VAL A 151 5.09 6.81 -8.47
C VAL A 151 3.99 6.89 -9.54
N LYS A 152 2.74 6.71 -9.12
CA LYS A 152 1.57 6.74 -9.99
C LYS A 152 1.50 8.04 -10.81
N THR A 153 1.68 9.18 -10.15
CA THR A 153 1.64 10.50 -10.80
C THR A 153 2.75 10.64 -11.84
N GLN A 154 4.00 10.29 -11.49
CA GLN A 154 5.13 10.40 -12.41
C GLN A 154 4.95 9.57 -13.68
N VAL A 155 4.37 8.36 -13.56
CA VAL A 155 4.07 7.53 -14.72
C VAL A 155 2.88 8.09 -15.51
N ALA A 156 1.77 8.44 -14.84
CA ALA A 156 0.57 8.94 -15.52
C ALA A 156 0.80 10.25 -16.29
N GLU A 157 1.77 11.07 -15.84
CA GLU A 157 2.16 12.31 -16.50
C GLU A 157 3.29 12.11 -17.53
N GLY A 158 3.80 10.87 -17.70
CA GLY A 158 4.86 10.54 -18.64
C GLY A 158 6.25 11.04 -18.21
N SER A 159 6.44 11.48 -16.97
CA SER A 159 7.76 11.85 -16.44
C SER A 159 8.67 10.62 -16.30
N ASN A 160 8.08 9.46 -16.01
CA ASN A 160 8.74 8.17 -16.05
C ASN A 160 8.02 7.23 -17.01
N GLU A 161 8.79 6.40 -17.73
CA GLU A 161 8.24 5.47 -18.71
C GLU A 161 7.44 4.36 -18.07
N VAL A 162 7.97 3.80 -16.99
CA VAL A 162 7.33 2.71 -16.22
C VAL A 162 7.44 2.95 -14.71
N GLY A 163 6.62 2.24 -13.96
CA GLY A 163 6.71 2.25 -12.49
C GLY A 163 6.00 1.05 -11.88
N THR A 164 6.17 0.88 -10.58
CA THR A 164 5.52 -0.17 -9.79
C THR A 164 4.60 0.45 -8.75
N VAL A 165 3.34 0.07 -8.81
CA VAL A 165 2.27 0.52 -7.92
C VAL A 165 1.42 -0.67 -7.48
N TYR A 166 0.41 -0.46 -6.66
CA TYR A 166 -0.59 -1.49 -6.41
C TYR A 166 -1.68 -1.49 -7.48
N TYR A 167 -2.32 -2.64 -7.68
CA TYR A 167 -3.42 -2.77 -8.64
C TYR A 167 -4.55 -1.78 -8.32
N SER A 168 -4.91 -1.65 -7.05
CA SER A 168 -5.92 -0.68 -6.60
C SER A 168 -5.58 0.78 -6.94
N ASP A 169 -4.30 1.13 -7.10
CA ASP A 169 -3.89 2.48 -7.48
C ASP A 169 -4.17 2.83 -8.94
N THR A 170 -4.48 1.82 -9.78
CA THR A 170 -4.81 2.04 -11.19
C THR A 170 -6.28 2.34 -11.43
N TYR A 171 -7.13 2.15 -10.42
CA TYR A 171 -8.55 2.45 -10.50
C TYR A 171 -8.82 3.90 -10.90
N GLY A 172 -9.67 4.08 -11.91
CA GLY A 172 -10.02 5.40 -12.45
C GLY A 172 -8.92 6.06 -13.30
N LEU A 173 -7.88 5.31 -13.66
CA LEU A 173 -6.78 5.78 -14.54
C LEU A 173 -6.61 4.89 -15.79
N GLU A 174 -7.62 4.12 -16.14
CA GLU A 174 -7.61 3.21 -17.28
C GLU A 174 -7.43 3.93 -18.62
N ASP A 175 -7.74 5.23 -18.67
CA ASP A 175 -7.52 6.11 -19.82
C ASP A 175 -6.09 6.70 -19.88
N LYS A 176 -5.33 6.65 -18.79
CA LYS A 176 -3.99 7.22 -18.65
C LYS A 176 -2.88 6.18 -18.54
N LEU A 177 -3.20 5.02 -17.99
CA LEU A 177 -2.23 3.97 -17.68
C LEU A 177 -2.56 2.68 -18.41
N ASP A 178 -1.52 1.95 -18.77
CA ASP A 178 -1.56 0.54 -19.15
C ASP A 178 -0.87 -0.29 -18.08
N ILE A 179 -1.48 -1.42 -17.72
CA ILE A 179 -0.86 -2.43 -16.85
C ILE A 179 -0.09 -3.39 -17.75
N LEU A 180 1.23 -3.45 -17.57
CA LEU A 180 2.13 -4.32 -18.30
C LEU A 180 2.17 -5.73 -17.69
N GLN A 181 2.13 -5.80 -16.35
CA GLN A 181 2.14 -7.05 -15.60
C GLN A 181 1.41 -6.88 -14.27
N VAL A 182 0.58 -7.86 -13.92
CA VAL A 182 0.14 -8.09 -12.54
C VAL A 182 1.11 -9.10 -11.93
N VAL A 183 1.86 -8.67 -10.90
CA VAL A 183 2.91 -9.48 -10.29
C VAL A 183 2.28 -10.58 -9.44
N SER A 184 2.68 -11.83 -9.67
CA SER A 184 2.17 -12.97 -8.91
C SER A 184 2.51 -12.87 -7.41
N TYR A 185 1.60 -13.34 -6.56
CA TYR A 185 1.87 -13.52 -5.13
C TYR A 185 3.04 -14.48 -4.84
N ASP A 186 3.40 -15.36 -5.77
CA ASP A 186 4.61 -16.19 -5.64
C ASP A 186 5.89 -15.34 -5.58
N LEU A 187 5.87 -14.15 -6.17
CA LEU A 187 7.00 -13.23 -6.17
C LEU A 187 6.95 -12.21 -5.02
N THR A 188 5.77 -11.68 -4.69
CA THR A 188 5.63 -10.65 -3.65
C THR A 188 5.36 -11.21 -2.26
N GLY A 189 4.78 -12.41 -2.17
CA GLY A 189 3.96 -12.82 -1.03
C GLY A 189 2.63 -12.07 -1.01
N ASN A 190 1.80 -12.36 -0.02
CA ASN A 190 0.55 -11.64 0.20
C ASN A 190 0.82 -10.19 0.64
N VAL A 191 0.09 -9.25 0.05
CA VAL A 191 0.14 -7.82 0.37
C VAL A 191 -1.07 -7.48 1.24
N ILE A 192 -1.07 -8.01 2.45
CA ILE A 192 -2.20 -7.85 3.38
C ILE A 192 -2.21 -6.46 3.99
N TYR A 193 -3.39 -5.85 3.98
CA TYR A 193 -3.66 -4.60 4.67
C TYR A 193 -4.39 -4.90 5.98
N PRO A 194 -3.71 -4.82 7.13
CA PRO A 194 -4.34 -4.94 8.43
C PRO A 194 -4.94 -3.62 8.89
N ILE A 195 -6.01 -3.71 9.67
CA ILE A 195 -6.62 -2.62 10.42
C ILE A 195 -6.58 -2.93 11.90
N ALA A 196 -6.47 -1.91 12.75
CA ALA A 196 -6.63 -2.05 14.19
C ALA A 196 -7.12 -0.76 14.83
N GLN A 197 -7.79 -0.88 15.98
CA GLN A 197 -8.02 0.25 16.88
C GLN A 197 -6.72 0.58 17.60
N VAL A 198 -6.39 1.86 17.66
CA VAL A 198 -5.20 2.39 18.35
C VAL A 198 -5.60 2.94 19.71
N LYS A 199 -4.73 2.79 20.70
CA LYS A 199 -4.89 3.42 22.02
C LYS A 199 -4.69 4.92 21.87
N ASN A 200 -5.75 5.67 22.04
CA ASN A 200 -5.78 7.13 22.00
C ASN A 200 -6.21 7.66 23.36
N ASP A 201 -5.27 8.25 24.13
CA ASP A 201 -5.53 8.78 25.47
C ASP A 201 -6.40 10.05 25.44
N GLU A 202 -6.55 10.69 24.26
CA GLU A 202 -7.42 11.85 24.10
C GLU A 202 -8.88 11.47 23.80
N ALA A 203 -9.13 10.22 23.38
CA ALA A 203 -10.46 9.74 23.02
C ALA A 203 -11.32 9.41 24.25
N ASP A 204 -12.56 9.90 24.26
CA ASP A 204 -13.54 9.48 25.26
C ASP A 204 -14.12 8.08 24.98
N GLU A 205 -14.98 7.57 25.89
CA GLU A 205 -15.58 6.23 25.76
C GLU A 205 -16.45 6.09 24.48
N LEU A 206 -17.07 7.18 24.01
CA LEU A 206 -17.90 7.15 22.80
C LEU A 206 -17.03 7.10 21.54
N GLU A 207 -15.94 7.84 21.54
CA GLU A 207 -14.96 7.83 20.45
C GLU A 207 -14.27 6.47 20.35
N GLN A 208 -13.82 5.89 21.47
CA GLN A 208 -13.24 4.55 21.51
C GLN A 208 -14.22 3.49 21.00
N LYS A 209 -15.51 3.59 21.37
CA LYS A 209 -16.55 2.70 20.84
C LYS A 209 -16.77 2.89 19.35
N ALA A 210 -16.81 4.13 18.85
CA ALA A 210 -16.98 4.44 17.45
C ALA A 210 -15.79 3.90 16.63
N ALA A 211 -14.56 4.01 17.15
CA ALA A 211 -13.38 3.43 16.52
C ALA A 211 -13.48 1.91 16.36
N LEU A 212 -13.89 1.20 17.42
CA LEU A 212 -14.12 -0.24 17.35
C LEU A 212 -15.25 -0.63 16.39
N ASP A 213 -16.36 0.10 16.42
CA ASP A 213 -17.48 -0.10 15.50
C ASP A 213 -17.02 0.10 14.03
N PHE A 214 -16.17 1.10 13.77
CA PHE A 214 -15.61 1.33 12.44
C PHE A 214 -14.67 0.20 12.00
N VAL A 215 -13.77 -0.28 12.87
CA VAL A 215 -12.92 -1.44 12.59
C VAL A 215 -13.77 -2.66 12.19
N ASN A 216 -14.86 -2.92 12.93
CA ASN A 216 -15.78 -4.03 12.62
C ASN A 216 -16.53 -3.80 11.31
N PHE A 217 -16.93 -2.57 11.01
CA PHE A 217 -17.60 -2.24 9.75
C PHE A 217 -16.70 -2.47 8.54
N VAL A 218 -15.42 -2.10 8.63
CA VAL A 218 -14.44 -2.28 7.53
C VAL A 218 -14.28 -3.75 7.13
N LYS A 219 -14.62 -4.70 8.02
CA LYS A 219 -14.63 -6.14 7.75
C LYS A 219 -15.95 -6.66 7.18
N SER A 220 -16.98 -5.84 7.13
CA SER A 220 -18.33 -6.25 6.69
C SER A 220 -18.40 -6.54 5.19
N ASP A 221 -19.40 -7.31 4.77
CA ASP A 221 -19.67 -7.56 3.34
C ASP A 221 -19.93 -6.27 2.55
N ALA A 222 -20.48 -5.25 3.20
CA ALA A 222 -20.69 -3.94 2.58
C ALA A 222 -19.36 -3.26 2.24
N ALA A 223 -18.39 -3.27 3.17
CA ALA A 223 -17.06 -2.73 2.94
C ALA A 223 -16.26 -3.57 1.94
N LYS A 224 -16.35 -4.92 2.02
CA LYS A 224 -15.74 -5.83 1.04
C LYS A 224 -16.20 -5.54 -0.37
N THR A 225 -17.49 -5.37 -0.60
CA THR A 225 -18.05 -5.02 -1.92
C THR A 225 -17.43 -3.74 -2.46
N ILE A 226 -17.21 -2.75 -1.61
CA ILE A 226 -16.54 -1.50 -2.01
C ILE A 226 -15.08 -1.77 -2.36
N PHE A 227 -14.32 -2.47 -1.51
CA PHE A 227 -12.92 -2.77 -1.78
C PHE A 227 -12.72 -3.57 -3.08
N ASP A 228 -13.55 -4.58 -3.33
CA ASP A 228 -13.51 -5.36 -4.58
C ASP A 228 -13.71 -4.47 -5.81
N SER A 229 -14.60 -3.46 -5.73
CA SER A 229 -14.84 -2.53 -6.82
C SER A 229 -13.62 -1.63 -7.14
N TYR A 230 -12.69 -1.51 -6.21
CA TYR A 230 -11.43 -0.79 -6.32
C TYR A 230 -10.22 -1.69 -6.57
N TYR A 231 -10.44 -2.91 -7.07
CA TYR A 231 -9.39 -3.89 -7.43
C TYR A 231 -8.58 -4.45 -6.25
N PHE A 232 -9.11 -4.38 -5.02
CA PHE A 232 -8.57 -5.16 -3.91
C PHE A 232 -9.11 -6.59 -3.96
N ASP A 233 -8.34 -7.52 -3.40
CA ASP A 233 -8.80 -8.88 -3.14
C ASP A 233 -9.26 -8.97 -1.67
N THR A 234 -10.55 -9.20 -1.45
CA THR A 234 -11.15 -9.27 -0.11
C THR A 234 -11.20 -10.71 0.44
N ASN A 235 -10.68 -11.68 -0.30
CA ASN A 235 -10.57 -13.06 0.15
C ASN A 235 -9.32 -13.27 0.99
N VAL A 236 -9.34 -12.73 2.21
CA VAL A 236 -8.24 -12.82 3.17
C VAL A 236 -8.67 -13.58 4.43
N GLU A 237 -7.75 -14.34 5.00
CA GLU A 237 -7.93 -14.97 6.31
C GLU A 237 -7.51 -14.00 7.42
N ASP A 238 -8.27 -13.99 8.52
CA ASP A 238 -8.06 -13.15 9.70
C ASP A 238 -7.12 -13.81 10.71
#